data_e9cc1db7be5d170e4a3a1545c30062a2
#
_entry.id   e9cc1db7be5d170e4a3a1545c30062a2
#
_cell.length_a   1.000
_cell.length_b   1.000
_cell.length_c   1.000
_cell.angle_alpha   90.00
_cell.angle_beta   90.00
_cell.angle_gamma   90.00
#
_symmetry.space_group_name_H-M   'P 1'
#
loop_
_entity.id
_entity.type
_entity.pdbx_description
1 polymer ?
#
loop_
_entity_poly.entity_id
_entity_poly.type
_entity_poly.pdbx_seq_one_letter_code
_entity_poly.pdbx_strand_id
1 'polypeptide(L)'
;MPNGAHTHEEALEALKNGRPIVFPTDTLFGLGVSVLHAPSPDILYAIKHREKKKPIAWLVGGIEDLERYGKMVPNFAFALARTFWPGPFTIIVKASDEVPAAFCSEEGTIGLRMPANETARALIGELGCPLATTSANISGQKNTIAFDEIDPAIFAAVGAALSDEEPKSGIASTIVNCALGDHPVLVREGAITVADIRALS
;
A
#
# COMPACT_ATOMS: atom_id res chain seq x y z
N MET A 1 -11.00 -13.55 -17.97
CA MET A 1 -10.76 -12.24 -17.35
C MET A 1 -12.07 -11.47 -17.32
N PRO A 2 -12.37 -10.72 -16.24
CA PRO A 2 -13.51 -9.81 -16.23
C PRO A 2 -13.44 -8.82 -17.40
N ASN A 3 -14.59 -8.39 -17.91
CA ASN A 3 -14.64 -7.37 -18.96
C ASN A 3 -13.92 -6.09 -18.51
N GLY A 4 -12.90 -5.64 -19.27
CA GLY A 4 -12.13 -4.44 -18.99
C GLY A 4 -10.87 -4.66 -18.14
N ALA A 5 -10.53 -5.88 -17.73
CA ALA A 5 -9.26 -6.17 -17.09
C ALA A 5 -8.11 -6.10 -18.11
N HIS A 6 -7.00 -5.51 -17.68
CA HIS A 6 -5.77 -5.36 -18.45
C HIS A 6 -4.79 -6.51 -18.15
N THR A 7 -3.79 -6.66 -18.99
CA THR A 7 -2.68 -7.59 -18.76
C THR A 7 -1.68 -7.04 -17.75
N HIS A 8 -0.86 -7.93 -17.21
CA HIS A 8 0.24 -7.56 -16.31
C HIS A 8 1.25 -6.61 -17.00
N GLU A 9 1.55 -6.86 -18.28
CA GLU A 9 2.45 -6.02 -19.09
C GLU A 9 1.90 -4.60 -19.26
N GLU A 10 0.60 -4.45 -19.56
CA GLU A 10 -0.05 -3.14 -19.66
C GLU A 10 0.00 -2.37 -18.34
N ALA A 11 -0.16 -3.06 -17.21
CA ALA A 11 -0.04 -2.44 -15.90
C ALA A 11 1.39 -1.97 -15.60
N LEU A 12 2.40 -2.78 -15.91
CA LEU A 12 3.81 -2.39 -15.78
C LEU A 12 4.16 -1.20 -16.66
N GLU A 13 3.68 -1.18 -17.90
CA GLU A 13 3.88 -0.05 -18.81
C GLU A 13 3.22 1.23 -18.26
N ALA A 14 1.98 1.13 -17.78
CA ALA A 14 1.30 2.26 -17.16
C ALA A 14 2.09 2.82 -15.97
N LEU A 15 2.56 1.94 -15.07
CA LEU A 15 3.37 2.33 -13.90
C LEU A 15 4.70 2.97 -14.29
N LYS A 16 5.42 2.43 -15.29
CA LYS A 16 6.68 2.99 -15.83
C LYS A 16 6.48 4.36 -16.49
N ASN A 17 5.27 4.63 -16.97
CA ASN A 17 4.88 5.95 -17.49
C ASN A 17 4.29 6.88 -16.42
N GLY A 18 4.43 6.54 -15.13
CA GLY A 18 3.94 7.36 -13.99
C GLY A 18 2.42 7.39 -13.87
N ARG A 19 1.71 6.52 -14.59
CA ARG A 19 0.24 6.45 -14.54
C ARG A 19 -0.23 5.56 -13.38
N PRO A 20 -1.32 5.91 -12.70
CA PRO A 20 -1.90 5.06 -11.65
C PRO A 20 -2.53 3.81 -12.26
N ILE A 21 -2.55 2.74 -11.46
CA ILE A 21 -3.26 1.51 -11.80
C ILE A 21 -4.15 1.07 -10.64
N VAL A 22 -5.16 0.24 -10.95
CA VAL A 22 -5.88 -0.58 -9.97
C VAL A 22 -5.32 -1.99 -10.00
N PHE A 23 -5.10 -2.59 -8.82
CA PHE A 23 -4.57 -3.94 -8.70
C PHE A 23 -5.08 -4.64 -7.43
N PRO A 24 -5.14 -5.98 -7.42
CA PRO A 24 -5.60 -6.73 -6.26
C PRO A 24 -4.58 -6.73 -5.12
N THR A 25 -5.08 -6.84 -3.88
CA THR A 25 -4.30 -7.18 -2.69
C THR A 25 -5.06 -8.22 -1.85
N ASP A 26 -4.44 -8.74 -0.81
CA ASP A 26 -5.05 -9.65 0.15
C ASP A 26 -6.20 -9.03 0.98
N THR A 27 -6.31 -7.70 0.99
CA THR A 27 -7.34 -6.98 1.74
C THR A 27 -8.44 -6.42 0.86
N LEU A 28 -8.08 -5.58 -0.10
CA LEU A 28 -8.95 -4.77 -0.95
C LEU A 28 -8.29 -4.61 -2.32
N PHE A 29 -9.02 -4.13 -3.32
CA PHE A 29 -8.36 -3.57 -4.50
C PHE A 29 -7.60 -2.29 -4.12
N GLY A 30 -6.36 -2.20 -4.58
CA GLY A 30 -5.48 -1.05 -4.41
C GLY A 30 -5.53 -0.12 -5.62
N LEU A 31 -5.40 1.17 -5.38
CA LEU A 31 -5.09 2.20 -6.37
C LEU A 31 -3.69 2.71 -6.06
N GLY A 32 -2.76 2.59 -6.99
CA GLY A 32 -1.36 2.93 -6.72
C GLY A 32 -0.59 3.46 -7.91
N VAL A 33 0.57 4.06 -7.61
CA VAL A 33 1.56 4.55 -8.56
C VAL A 33 2.96 4.04 -8.19
N SER A 34 3.84 3.92 -9.17
CA SER A 34 5.25 3.66 -8.94
C SER A 34 5.92 4.85 -8.24
N VAL A 35 6.62 4.62 -7.14
CA VAL A 35 7.32 5.68 -6.41
C VAL A 35 8.56 6.20 -7.16
N LEU A 36 9.07 5.41 -8.12
CA LEU A 36 10.21 5.79 -8.95
C LEU A 36 9.79 6.64 -10.16
N HIS A 37 8.59 6.41 -10.71
CA HIS A 37 8.17 7.00 -11.98
C HIS A 37 7.11 8.11 -11.81
N ALA A 38 6.43 8.17 -10.65
CA ALA A 38 5.50 9.26 -10.33
C ALA A 38 6.19 10.31 -9.46
N PRO A 39 6.07 11.61 -9.74
CA PRO A 39 6.74 12.68 -8.97
C PRO A 39 6.18 12.84 -7.55
N SER A 40 4.94 12.45 -7.33
CA SER A 40 4.24 12.53 -6.04
C SER A 40 3.00 11.63 -6.04
N PRO A 41 2.37 11.39 -4.86
CA PRO A 41 1.10 10.66 -4.79
C PRO A 41 -0.13 11.53 -5.14
N ASP A 42 0.04 12.75 -5.63
CA ASP A 42 -1.04 13.72 -5.83
C ASP A 42 -2.16 13.21 -6.73
N ILE A 43 -1.81 12.45 -7.76
CA ILE A 43 -2.80 11.84 -8.65
C ILE A 43 -3.75 10.90 -7.91
N LEU A 44 -3.28 10.18 -6.89
CA LEU A 44 -4.12 9.29 -6.07
C LEU A 44 -5.12 10.08 -5.22
N TYR A 45 -4.70 11.22 -4.68
CA TYR A 45 -5.59 12.12 -3.95
C TYR A 45 -6.66 12.72 -4.85
N ALA A 46 -6.28 13.14 -6.07
CA ALA A 46 -7.19 13.72 -7.05
C ALA A 46 -8.27 12.72 -7.48
N ILE A 47 -7.89 11.48 -7.87
CA ILE A 47 -8.82 10.42 -8.30
C ILE A 47 -9.82 10.07 -7.19
N LYS A 48 -9.36 10.03 -5.93
CA LYS A 48 -10.19 9.64 -4.78
C LYS A 48 -11.01 10.78 -4.19
N HIS A 49 -10.84 12.01 -4.64
CA HIS A 49 -11.36 13.20 -3.96
C HIS A 49 -10.98 13.21 -2.47
N ARG A 50 -9.71 12.88 -2.18
CA ARG A 50 -9.20 12.66 -0.81
C ARG A 50 -8.35 13.84 -0.37
N GLU A 51 -8.47 14.22 0.90
CA GLU A 51 -7.59 15.22 1.52
C GLU A 51 -6.13 14.72 1.56
N LYS A 52 -5.19 15.59 1.17
CA LYS A 52 -3.74 15.29 1.17
C LYS A 52 -3.16 15.01 2.55
N LYS A 53 -3.84 15.40 3.63
CA LYS A 53 -3.44 15.15 5.02
C LYS A 53 -3.46 13.67 5.45
N LYS A 54 -4.12 12.80 4.69
CA LYS A 54 -4.17 11.36 4.98
C LYS A 54 -3.02 10.65 4.28
N PRO A 55 -1.96 10.20 4.98
CA PRO A 55 -0.79 9.58 4.36
C PRO A 55 -1.14 8.39 3.48
N ILE A 56 -0.31 8.15 2.48
CA ILE A 56 -0.39 7.01 1.55
C ILE A 56 0.73 6.04 1.91
N ALA A 57 0.38 4.77 2.14
CA ALA A 57 1.37 3.73 2.44
C ALA A 57 2.06 3.24 1.15
N TRP A 58 3.28 2.74 1.29
CA TRP A 58 3.99 2.02 0.25
C TRP A 58 3.82 0.52 0.41
N LEU A 59 3.45 -0.16 -0.66
CA LEU A 59 3.58 -1.60 -0.75
C LEU A 59 5.00 -1.93 -1.20
N VAL A 60 5.67 -2.79 -0.42
CA VAL A 60 7.09 -3.15 -0.57
C VAL A 60 7.26 -4.62 -0.94
N GLY A 61 8.44 -4.97 -1.45
CA GLY A 61 8.75 -6.31 -1.93
C GLY A 61 9.25 -7.26 -0.84
N GLY A 62 9.88 -6.75 0.21
CA GLY A 62 10.50 -7.55 1.24
C GLY A 62 10.69 -6.85 2.58
N ILE A 63 11.19 -7.60 3.57
CA ILE A 63 11.50 -7.06 4.91
C ILE A 63 12.70 -6.10 4.87
N GLU A 64 13.61 -6.31 3.95
CA GLU A 64 14.77 -5.44 3.69
C GLU A 64 14.37 -4.00 3.33
N ASP A 65 13.21 -3.83 2.71
CA ASP A 65 12.66 -2.52 2.40
C ASP A 65 12.31 -1.71 3.65
N LEU A 66 12.06 -2.38 4.79
CA LEU A 66 11.84 -1.71 6.06
C LEU A 66 13.11 -1.00 6.55
N GLU A 67 14.28 -1.59 6.34
CA GLU A 67 15.58 -0.96 6.62
C GLU A 67 15.93 0.11 5.58
N ARG A 68 15.66 -0.18 4.32
CA ARG A 68 15.99 0.73 3.20
C ARG A 68 15.22 2.04 3.27
N TYR A 69 13.91 1.95 3.47
CA TYR A 69 13.02 3.13 3.46
C TYR A 69 12.73 3.68 4.87
N GLY A 70 13.13 2.95 5.91
CA GLY A 70 13.05 3.39 7.30
C GLY A 70 14.39 3.95 7.80
N LYS A 71 14.32 4.92 8.72
CA LYS A 71 15.49 5.52 9.40
C LYS A 71 15.44 5.16 10.88
N MET A 72 16.51 4.58 11.41
CA MET A 72 16.60 4.15 12.83
C MET A 72 15.43 3.25 13.23
N VAL A 73 15.11 2.27 12.41
CA VAL A 73 13.98 1.35 12.64
C VAL A 73 14.25 0.51 13.89
N PRO A 74 13.35 0.51 14.88
CA PRO A 74 13.56 -0.25 16.11
C PRO A 74 13.41 -1.76 15.88
N ASN A 75 14.11 -2.57 16.67
CA ASN A 75 14.11 -4.04 16.55
C ASN A 75 12.71 -4.66 16.63
N PHE A 76 11.82 -4.09 17.46
CA PHE A 76 10.45 -4.59 17.56
C PHE A 76 9.65 -4.41 16.26
N ALA A 77 9.94 -3.38 15.44
CA ALA A 77 9.30 -3.21 14.14
C ALA A 77 9.69 -4.34 13.16
N PHE A 78 10.95 -4.79 13.18
CA PHE A 78 11.38 -5.97 12.42
C PHE A 78 10.73 -7.25 12.93
N ALA A 79 10.54 -7.41 14.25
CA ALA A 79 9.84 -8.57 14.81
C ALA A 79 8.39 -8.61 14.33
N LEU A 80 7.69 -7.48 14.35
CA LEU A 80 6.34 -7.34 13.81
C LEU A 80 6.29 -7.65 12.31
N ALA A 81 7.24 -7.13 11.52
CA ALA A 81 7.32 -7.42 10.09
C ALA A 81 7.52 -8.92 9.82
N ARG A 82 8.45 -9.58 10.52
CA ARG A 82 8.68 -11.03 10.35
C ARG A 82 7.46 -11.88 10.71
N THR A 83 6.61 -11.41 11.62
CA THR A 83 5.41 -12.14 12.02
C THR A 83 4.22 -11.91 11.09
N PHE A 84 4.01 -10.67 10.62
CA PHE A 84 2.79 -10.29 9.93
C PHE A 84 2.98 -9.99 8.43
N TRP A 85 4.20 -10.04 7.90
CA TRP A 85 4.49 -9.90 6.49
C TRP A 85 4.92 -11.24 5.85
N PRO A 86 4.48 -11.52 4.63
CA PRO A 86 3.49 -10.77 3.85
C PRO A 86 2.09 -10.85 4.47
N GLY A 87 1.36 -9.72 4.48
CA GLY A 87 0.02 -9.71 5.08
C GLY A 87 -0.62 -8.32 5.29
N PRO A 88 -1.76 -8.29 6.00
CA PRO A 88 -2.56 -7.09 6.19
C PRO A 88 -2.05 -6.20 7.33
N PHE A 89 -0.74 -5.94 7.37
CA PHE A 89 -0.09 -5.20 8.45
C PHE A 89 0.80 -4.09 7.91
N THR A 90 0.52 -2.84 8.32
CA THR A 90 1.25 -1.64 7.90
C THR A 90 2.04 -1.09 9.08
N ILE A 91 3.33 -0.87 8.88
CA ILE A 91 4.27 -0.35 9.88
C ILE A 91 4.67 1.06 9.47
N ILE A 92 4.39 2.05 10.32
CA ILE A 92 4.87 3.42 10.14
C ILE A 92 6.22 3.55 10.84
N VAL A 93 7.21 4.04 10.10
CA VAL A 93 8.57 4.33 10.58
C VAL A 93 8.99 5.75 10.17
N LYS A 94 10.04 6.28 10.79
CA LYS A 94 10.70 7.49 10.26
C LYS A 94 11.19 7.19 8.85
N ALA A 95 10.93 8.08 7.90
CA ALA A 95 11.36 7.92 6.53
C ALA A 95 12.89 8.09 6.42
N SER A 96 13.55 7.23 5.65
CA SER A 96 14.96 7.40 5.28
C SER A 96 15.10 8.50 4.22
N ASP A 97 16.34 8.87 3.94
CA ASP A 97 16.65 9.89 2.92
C ASP A 97 16.39 9.38 1.48
N GLU A 98 16.14 8.06 1.30
CA GLU A 98 15.70 7.46 0.02
C GLU A 98 14.21 7.69 -0.28
N VAL A 99 13.41 8.09 0.72
CA VAL A 99 11.98 8.40 0.52
C VAL A 99 11.82 9.85 0.10
N PRO A 100 11.35 10.15 -1.13
CA PRO A 100 11.13 11.52 -1.55
C PRO A 100 10.13 12.24 -0.63
N ALA A 101 10.41 13.49 -0.28
CA ALA A 101 9.60 14.28 0.66
C ALA A 101 8.11 14.35 0.30
N ALA A 102 7.78 14.31 -1.00
CA ALA A 102 6.40 14.30 -1.49
C ALA A 102 5.57 13.08 -1.04
N PHE A 103 6.24 11.98 -0.65
CA PHE A 103 5.59 10.76 -0.17
C PHE A 103 5.61 10.62 1.37
N CYS A 104 6.35 11.49 2.06
CA CYS A 104 6.38 11.49 3.53
C CYS A 104 5.14 12.16 4.12
N SER A 105 4.80 11.76 5.36
CA SER A 105 3.87 12.56 6.18
C SER A 105 4.49 13.89 6.61
N GLU A 106 3.69 14.78 7.17
CA GLU A 106 4.17 16.06 7.74
C GLU A 106 5.20 15.84 8.86
N GLU A 107 5.14 14.68 9.55
CA GLU A 107 6.08 14.30 10.61
C GLU A 107 7.33 13.56 10.09
N GLY A 108 7.52 13.48 8.77
CA GLY A 108 8.65 12.79 8.15
C GLY A 108 8.60 11.27 8.32
N THR A 109 7.39 10.69 8.31
CA THR A 109 7.20 9.24 8.43
C THR A 109 6.67 8.65 7.13
N ILE A 110 6.85 7.32 6.98
CA ILE A 110 6.31 6.51 5.88
C ILE A 110 5.68 5.24 6.44
N GLY A 111 4.51 4.85 5.89
CA GLY A 111 3.89 3.57 6.19
C GLY A 111 4.31 2.53 5.16
N LEU A 112 4.83 1.38 5.58
CA LEU A 112 5.30 0.30 4.74
C LEU A 112 4.46 -0.96 4.99
N ARG A 113 4.17 -1.73 3.94
CA ARG A 113 3.45 -3.01 4.01
C ARG A 113 3.93 -3.95 2.91
N MET A 114 4.21 -5.20 3.25
CA MET A 114 4.40 -6.27 2.27
C MET A 114 3.06 -7.02 2.07
N PRO A 115 2.39 -6.91 0.92
CA PRO A 115 1.08 -7.55 0.72
C PRO A 115 1.20 -9.06 0.52
N ALA A 116 0.22 -9.83 1.00
CA ALA A 116 0.13 -11.28 0.76
C ALA A 116 -0.65 -11.61 -0.52
N ASN A 117 -0.39 -10.90 -1.60
CA ASN A 117 -1.00 -11.12 -2.92
C ASN A 117 0.08 -11.24 -3.99
N GLU A 118 0.03 -12.29 -4.80
CA GLU A 118 1.08 -12.60 -5.78
C GLU A 118 1.17 -11.54 -6.89
N THR A 119 0.03 -11.07 -7.42
CA THR A 119 -0.01 -10.05 -8.47
C THR A 119 0.64 -8.75 -8.00
N ALA A 120 0.30 -8.29 -6.79
CA ALA A 120 0.91 -7.07 -6.23
C ALA A 120 2.42 -7.23 -6.03
N ARG A 121 2.88 -8.37 -5.52
CA ARG A 121 4.32 -8.63 -5.30
C ARG A 121 5.08 -8.77 -6.62
N ALA A 122 4.49 -9.41 -7.63
CA ALA A 122 5.09 -9.50 -8.96
C ALA A 122 5.31 -8.11 -9.57
N LEU A 123 4.30 -7.23 -9.53
CA LEU A 123 4.44 -5.84 -9.98
C LEU A 123 5.60 -5.12 -9.29
N ILE A 124 5.69 -5.21 -7.96
CA ILE A 124 6.74 -4.56 -7.17
C ILE A 124 8.13 -5.12 -7.54
N GLY A 125 8.24 -6.45 -7.66
CA GLY A 125 9.49 -7.12 -8.02
C GLY A 125 9.98 -6.76 -9.42
N GLU A 126 9.09 -6.73 -10.41
CA GLU A 126 9.44 -6.39 -11.80
C GLU A 126 9.70 -4.90 -12.02
N LEU A 127 9.05 -4.03 -11.25
CA LEU A 127 9.36 -2.59 -11.23
C LEU A 127 10.68 -2.28 -10.52
N GLY A 128 11.10 -3.14 -9.58
CA GLY A 128 12.25 -2.89 -8.71
C GLY A 128 12.07 -1.73 -7.73
N CYS A 129 10.83 -1.32 -7.47
CA CYS A 129 10.51 -0.23 -6.54
C CYS A 129 9.11 -0.41 -5.93
N PRO A 130 8.85 0.21 -4.76
CA PRO A 130 7.53 0.19 -4.12
C PRO A 130 6.42 0.84 -4.94
N LEU A 131 5.18 0.52 -4.56
CA LEU A 131 3.97 1.18 -5.03
C LEU A 131 3.36 2.04 -3.91
N ALA A 132 3.29 3.34 -4.10
CA ALA A 132 2.49 4.22 -3.24
C ALA A 132 1.02 3.89 -3.48
N THR A 133 0.31 3.44 -2.42
CA THR A 133 -0.97 2.75 -2.58
C THR A 133 -2.02 3.21 -1.57
N THR A 134 -3.24 3.30 -2.03
CA THR A 134 -4.45 3.47 -1.24
C THR A 134 -5.54 2.50 -1.73
N SER A 135 -6.66 2.34 -1.00
CA SER A 135 -7.79 1.52 -1.50
C SER A 135 -8.43 2.11 -2.76
N ALA A 136 -8.90 1.25 -3.67
CA ALA A 136 -9.51 1.63 -4.96
C ALA A 136 -10.99 1.99 -4.82
N ASN A 137 -11.33 2.92 -3.92
CA ASN A 137 -12.69 3.46 -3.74
C ASN A 137 -12.64 4.99 -3.63
N ILE A 138 -13.69 5.68 -3.97
CA ILE A 138 -13.84 7.12 -3.68
C ILE A 138 -13.83 7.32 -2.16
N SER A 139 -13.24 8.42 -1.70
CA SER A 139 -13.07 8.68 -0.28
C SER A 139 -14.42 8.71 0.45
N GLY A 140 -14.54 7.91 1.51
CA GLY A 140 -15.77 7.78 2.30
C GLY A 140 -16.78 6.76 1.76
N GLN A 141 -16.57 6.19 0.59
CA GLN A 141 -17.41 5.11 0.05
C GLN A 141 -16.96 3.73 0.55
N LYS A 142 -17.79 2.69 0.29
CA LYS A 142 -17.51 1.29 0.62
C LYS A 142 -16.17 0.84 0.01
N ASN A 143 -15.46 0.00 0.73
CA ASN A 143 -14.26 -0.66 0.24
C ASN A 143 -14.58 -1.59 -0.95
N THR A 144 -13.71 -1.63 -1.93
CA THR A 144 -13.84 -2.45 -3.14
C THR A 144 -13.16 -3.80 -2.95
N ILE A 145 -13.92 -4.87 -2.98
CA ILE A 145 -13.45 -6.26 -2.83
C ILE A 145 -13.59 -7.10 -4.09
N ALA A 146 -14.41 -6.66 -5.03
CA ALA A 146 -14.61 -7.31 -6.33
C ALA A 146 -14.25 -6.33 -7.46
N PHE A 147 -13.75 -6.86 -8.56
CA PHE A 147 -13.28 -6.06 -9.70
C PHE A 147 -14.40 -5.24 -10.36
N ASP A 148 -15.59 -5.81 -10.45
CA ASP A 148 -16.79 -5.18 -11.00
C ASP A 148 -17.43 -4.12 -10.08
N GLU A 149 -16.99 -4.05 -8.80
CA GLU A 149 -17.38 -3.00 -7.86
C GLU A 149 -16.50 -1.75 -7.96
N ILE A 150 -15.43 -1.75 -8.79
CA ILE A 150 -14.56 -0.58 -8.98
C ILE A 150 -15.40 0.56 -9.57
N ASP A 151 -15.35 1.71 -8.92
CA ASP A 151 -16.07 2.91 -9.38
C ASP A 151 -15.65 3.26 -10.82
N PRO A 152 -16.60 3.45 -11.75
CA PRO A 152 -16.31 3.80 -13.13
C PRO A 152 -15.41 5.04 -13.29
N ALA A 153 -15.50 6.02 -12.37
CA ALA A 153 -14.65 7.21 -12.40
C ALA A 153 -13.19 6.86 -12.08
N ILE A 154 -12.95 5.93 -11.15
CA ILE A 154 -11.59 5.42 -10.87
C ILE A 154 -11.10 4.64 -12.08
N PHE A 155 -11.93 3.73 -12.63
CA PHE A 155 -11.56 2.91 -13.77
C PHE A 155 -11.16 3.76 -15.00
N ALA A 156 -11.90 4.84 -15.27
CA ALA A 156 -11.59 5.77 -16.36
C ALA A 156 -10.32 6.63 -16.11
N ALA A 157 -9.90 6.80 -14.87
CA ALA A 157 -8.77 7.65 -14.50
C ALA A 157 -7.43 6.92 -14.44
N VAL A 158 -7.43 5.58 -14.48
CA VAL A 158 -6.20 4.77 -14.37
C VAL A 158 -5.64 4.35 -15.72
N GLY A 159 -4.35 3.98 -15.72
CA GLY A 159 -3.65 3.49 -16.91
C GLY A 159 -3.95 2.02 -17.21
N ALA A 160 -4.21 1.26 -16.17
CA ALA A 160 -4.59 -0.14 -16.25
C ALA A 160 -5.34 -0.57 -14.97
N ALA A 161 -6.11 -1.65 -15.08
CA ALA A 161 -6.74 -2.29 -13.94
C ALA A 161 -6.54 -3.81 -14.05
N LEU A 162 -5.92 -4.39 -13.02
CA LEU A 162 -5.70 -5.83 -12.91
C LEU A 162 -6.76 -6.48 -12.04
N SER A 163 -7.10 -7.70 -12.39
CA SER A 163 -7.97 -8.57 -11.62
C SER A 163 -7.25 -9.89 -11.31
N ASP A 164 -7.64 -10.52 -10.21
CA ASP A 164 -7.31 -11.90 -9.88
C ASP A 164 -8.54 -12.62 -9.33
N GLU A 165 -8.39 -13.92 -9.06
CA GLU A 165 -9.45 -14.74 -8.45
C GLU A 165 -9.24 -14.93 -6.94
N GLU A 166 -8.19 -14.34 -6.36
CA GLU A 166 -7.91 -14.46 -4.93
C GLU A 166 -8.95 -13.72 -4.10
N PRO A 167 -9.49 -14.35 -3.02
CA PRO A 167 -10.46 -13.70 -2.16
C PRO A 167 -9.82 -12.51 -1.41
N LYS A 168 -10.56 -11.41 -1.32
CA LYS A 168 -10.18 -10.24 -0.52
C LYS A 168 -10.86 -10.32 0.85
N SER A 169 -10.11 -10.07 1.92
CA SER A 169 -10.68 -10.09 3.27
C SER A 169 -11.77 -9.03 3.51
N GLY A 170 -11.77 -7.97 2.72
CA GLY A 170 -12.67 -6.82 2.91
C GLY A 170 -12.29 -5.92 4.09
N ILE A 171 -11.33 -6.35 4.90
CA ILE A 171 -10.87 -5.62 6.08
C ILE A 171 -9.54 -4.94 5.76
N ALA A 172 -9.46 -3.65 5.99
CA ALA A 172 -8.23 -2.89 5.77
C ALA A 172 -7.08 -3.38 6.68
N SER A 173 -5.83 -3.11 6.28
CA SER A 173 -4.66 -3.46 7.09
C SER A 173 -4.69 -2.81 8.47
N THR A 174 -4.19 -3.50 9.48
CA THR A 174 -3.85 -2.90 10.77
C THR A 174 -2.66 -1.99 10.61
N ILE A 175 -2.68 -0.82 11.23
CA ILE A 175 -1.60 0.17 11.15
C ILE A 175 -1.04 0.42 12.53
N VAL A 176 0.26 0.25 12.69
CA VAL A 176 1.02 0.63 13.90
C VAL A 176 2.06 1.68 13.59
N ASN A 177 2.28 2.61 14.52
CA ASN A 177 3.35 3.58 14.46
C ASN A 177 4.51 3.10 15.33
N CYS A 178 5.65 2.83 14.69
CA CYS A 178 6.91 2.45 15.31
C CYS A 178 7.97 3.57 15.24
N ALA A 179 7.60 4.76 14.76
CA ALA A 179 8.47 5.94 14.72
C ALA A 179 8.56 6.66 16.07
N LEU A 180 7.65 6.35 16.99
CA LEU A 180 7.50 7.05 18.27
C LEU A 180 7.79 6.08 19.43
N GLY A 181 8.88 6.34 20.17
CA GLY A 181 9.16 5.61 21.40
C GLY A 181 9.73 4.19 21.19
N ASP A 182 9.59 3.36 22.22
CA ASP A 182 10.18 2.02 22.35
C ASP A 182 9.17 0.86 22.20
N HIS A 183 7.92 1.18 21.83
CA HIS A 183 6.86 0.20 21.60
C HIS A 183 5.93 0.65 20.46
N PRO A 184 5.22 -0.30 19.78
CA PRO A 184 4.30 0.03 18.71
C PRO A 184 3.06 0.76 19.27
N VAL A 185 2.65 1.85 18.60
CA VAL A 185 1.41 2.57 18.91
C VAL A 185 0.37 2.22 17.84
N LEU A 186 -0.79 1.69 18.26
CA LEU A 186 -1.88 1.39 17.34
C LEU A 186 -2.46 2.68 16.75
N VAL A 187 -2.46 2.78 15.43
CA VAL A 187 -3.10 3.89 14.69
C VAL A 187 -4.49 3.48 14.17
N ARG A 188 -4.60 2.24 13.68
CA ARG A 188 -5.85 1.67 13.21
C ARG A 188 -5.85 0.16 13.40
N GLU A 189 -6.86 -0.38 14.06
CA GLU A 189 -7.13 -1.81 14.05
C GLU A 189 -7.78 -2.21 12.72
N GLY A 190 -7.34 -3.32 12.17
CA GLY A 190 -7.81 -3.90 10.92
C GLY A 190 -7.87 -5.42 11.03
N ALA A 191 -7.36 -6.13 10.01
CA ALA A 191 -7.39 -7.59 9.97
C ALA A 191 -6.54 -8.27 11.05
N ILE A 192 -5.48 -7.62 11.55
CA ILE A 192 -4.68 -8.07 12.70
C ILE A 192 -5.19 -7.36 13.94
N THR A 193 -5.55 -8.11 14.98
CA THR A 193 -6.12 -7.55 16.22
C THR A 193 -5.04 -7.05 17.18
N VAL A 194 -5.44 -6.22 18.14
CA VAL A 194 -4.55 -5.81 19.25
C VAL A 194 -4.07 -7.02 20.06
N ALA A 195 -4.91 -8.05 20.20
CA ALA A 195 -4.53 -9.27 20.91
C ALA A 195 -3.38 -10.01 20.21
N ASP A 196 -3.42 -10.10 18.87
CA ASP A 196 -2.36 -10.71 18.07
C ASP A 196 -1.02 -9.97 18.24
N ILE A 197 -1.06 -8.63 18.26
CA ILE A 197 0.14 -7.80 18.45
C ILE A 197 0.72 -7.97 19.86
N ARG A 198 -0.14 -8.00 20.89
CA ARG A 198 0.29 -8.16 22.29
C ARG A 198 0.88 -9.54 22.60
N ALA A 199 0.49 -10.56 21.85
CA ALA A 199 1.05 -11.91 22.01
C ALA A 199 2.54 -12.02 21.64
N LEU A 200 3.10 -10.97 21.01
CA LEU A 200 4.51 -10.86 20.61
C LEU A 200 5.35 -9.99 21.55
N SER A 201 4.76 -9.44 22.60
CA SER A 201 5.38 -8.48 23.51
C SER A 201 5.94 -9.16 24.75
#